data_0c24f0d818d1849c120397d0dea04822
#
_entry.id   0c24f0d818d1849c120397d0dea04822
#
_cell.length_a   1.000
_cell.length_b   1.000
_cell.length_c   1.000
_cell.angle_alpha   90.00
_cell.angle_beta   90.00
_cell.angle_gamma   90.00
#
_symmetry.space_group_name_H-M   'P 1'
#
loop_
_entity.id
_entity.type
_entity.pdbx_description
1 polymer ?
#
loop_
_entity_poly.entity_id
_entity_poly.type
_entity_poly.pdbx_seq_one_letter_code
_entity_poly.pdbx_strand_id
1 'polypeptide(L)'
;MRIHWAFFLLPMLMTTIIFAQEDKKSDSAAKEQAKQATEDKKEAVEEEEEEKKQTIAEKFLDIKNAHSRAARRLRTKLRSANSKERAEIQEAHQEEIQALEDSVDELLAEAKAVKVDMLEAVKVDMLNAVKVDMLFWIERTGNDEKGEKARKELLSNHIDSEELTRLIAGRRTPNADHEATLRRLMTDSPHDSVKAAATMAMSDMLTTLEQLDGLEGARRERIVEMIGEEFAAKWTPEAIEKESDLVLDSLVKNYKDVPIKGSRNGETYGTRIESMIFAKEKLQVGCVAEDIVGEDLDGEEFKLSDYRGKVVVIDFWGDW
;
A
#
# COMPACT_ATOMS: atom_id res chain seq x y z
N MET A 1 29.62 -16.65 -10.47
CA MET A 1 29.90 -18.09 -10.36
C MET A 1 28.59 -18.83 -10.55
N ARG A 2 28.39 -19.38 -11.73
CA ARG A 2 27.16 -20.11 -12.13
C ARG A 2 27.34 -21.57 -11.74
N ILE A 3 26.37 -22.15 -11.06
CA ILE A 3 26.32 -23.60 -10.84
C ILE A 3 25.03 -24.10 -11.54
N HIS A 4 25.26 -24.82 -12.63
CA HIS A 4 24.25 -25.61 -13.33
C HIS A 4 24.23 -27.00 -12.69
N TRP A 5 23.03 -27.51 -12.40
CA TRP A 5 22.83 -28.94 -12.17
C TRP A 5 21.80 -29.44 -13.17
N ALA A 6 22.30 -30.17 -14.16
CA ALA A 6 21.51 -31.03 -15.05
C ALA A 6 21.58 -32.44 -14.50
N PHE A 7 20.46 -33.08 -14.25
CA PHE A 7 20.40 -34.51 -14.04
C PHE A 7 19.73 -35.16 -15.23
N PHE A 8 20.58 -35.88 -16.03
CA PHE A 8 20.15 -36.90 -16.99
C PHE A 8 19.99 -38.20 -16.25
N LEU A 9 18.87 -38.87 -16.40
CA LEU A 9 18.75 -40.33 -16.16
C LEU A 9 17.97 -40.97 -17.29
N LEU A 10 18.73 -41.69 -18.09
CA LEU A 10 18.26 -42.64 -19.10
C LEU A 10 18.08 -44.00 -18.40
N PRO A 11 17.00 -44.74 -18.58
CA PRO A 11 17.01 -46.17 -18.29
C PRO A 11 17.22 -47.01 -19.55
N MET A 12 18.21 -47.84 -19.44
CA MET A 12 18.66 -48.85 -20.39
C MET A 12 17.66 -50.02 -20.48
N LEU A 13 17.19 -50.33 -21.69
CA LEU A 13 16.45 -51.57 -22.00
C LEU A 13 17.33 -52.80 -21.80
N MET A 14 16.88 -53.74 -21.01
CA MET A 14 17.31 -55.12 -21.08
C MET A 14 16.13 -56.00 -21.53
N THR A 15 16.23 -56.52 -22.73
CA THR A 15 15.41 -57.62 -23.26
C THR A 15 15.84 -58.95 -22.68
N THR A 16 14.91 -59.65 -22.08
CA THR A 16 15.08 -61.11 -21.88
C THR A 16 13.77 -61.80 -22.29
N ILE A 17 13.88 -62.59 -23.33
CA ILE A 17 12.83 -63.46 -23.87
C ILE A 17 12.84 -64.76 -22.98
N ILE A 18 11.69 -65.11 -22.40
CA ILE A 18 11.40 -66.49 -21.97
C ILE A 18 9.99 -66.84 -22.41
N PHE A 19 9.91 -67.99 -23.06
CA PHE A 19 8.75 -68.61 -23.69
C PHE A 19 7.81 -69.25 -22.68
N ALA A 20 6.51 -69.11 -22.94
CA ALA A 20 5.36 -70.01 -22.78
C ALA A 20 4.91 -70.41 -21.33
N GLN A 21 3.70 -70.04 -21.00
CA GLN A 21 2.53 -70.93 -20.98
C GLN A 21 1.25 -70.14 -20.65
N GLU A 22 0.19 -70.52 -21.31
CA GLU A 22 -1.15 -69.97 -21.22
C GLU A 22 -1.72 -70.04 -19.78
N ASP A 23 -2.25 -68.93 -19.29
CA ASP A 23 -3.35 -68.96 -18.36
C ASP A 23 -4.22 -67.71 -18.46
N LYS A 24 -5.53 -67.94 -18.57
CA LYS A 24 -6.61 -66.97 -18.76
C LYS A 24 -6.81 -65.97 -17.62
N LYS A 25 -5.79 -65.69 -16.80
CA LYS A 25 -5.79 -64.68 -15.74
C LYS A 25 -5.02 -63.43 -16.09
N SER A 26 -4.32 -63.35 -17.24
CA SER A 26 -3.50 -62.17 -17.61
C SER A 26 -4.26 -61.03 -18.27
N ASP A 27 -5.48 -61.29 -18.78
CA ASP A 27 -6.23 -60.26 -19.53
C ASP A 27 -6.94 -59.25 -18.63
N SER A 28 -7.22 -59.57 -17.36
CA SER A 28 -7.80 -58.67 -16.39
C SER A 28 -6.74 -57.73 -15.77
N ALA A 29 -5.56 -58.25 -15.49
CA ALA A 29 -4.45 -57.45 -14.89
C ALA A 29 -3.84 -56.48 -15.91
N ALA A 30 -3.78 -56.87 -17.21
CA ALA A 30 -3.32 -55.97 -18.28
C ALA A 30 -4.33 -54.86 -18.57
N LYS A 31 -5.63 -55.10 -18.44
CA LYS A 31 -6.67 -54.07 -18.56
C LYS A 31 -6.70 -53.13 -17.38
N GLU A 32 -6.40 -53.61 -16.18
CA GLU A 32 -6.32 -52.80 -14.96
C GLU A 32 -5.08 -51.92 -14.97
N GLN A 33 -3.93 -52.46 -15.38
CA GLN A 33 -2.68 -51.68 -15.58
C GLN A 33 -2.80 -50.65 -16.73
N ALA A 34 -3.51 -50.99 -17.83
CA ALA A 34 -3.75 -50.02 -18.90
C ALA A 34 -4.74 -48.92 -18.47
N LYS A 35 -5.67 -49.23 -17.56
CA LYS A 35 -6.60 -48.24 -17.01
C LYS A 35 -5.89 -47.31 -16.01
N GLN A 36 -5.02 -47.87 -15.17
CA GLN A 36 -4.19 -47.12 -14.24
C GLN A 36 -3.18 -46.24 -14.98
N ALA A 37 -2.53 -46.74 -16.03
CA ALA A 37 -1.62 -45.92 -16.86
C ALA A 37 -2.32 -44.83 -17.67
N THR A 38 -3.64 -44.96 -17.92
CA THR A 38 -4.46 -43.92 -18.55
C THR A 38 -4.97 -42.91 -17.54
N GLU A 39 -5.23 -43.32 -16.32
CA GLU A 39 -5.57 -42.41 -15.19
C GLU A 39 -4.34 -41.62 -14.76
N ASP A 40 -3.19 -42.26 -14.56
CA ASP A 40 -1.91 -41.59 -14.25
C ASP A 40 -1.47 -40.61 -15.36
N LYS A 41 -1.73 -40.95 -16.66
CA LYS A 41 -1.49 -40.00 -17.76
C LYS A 41 -2.48 -38.86 -17.79
N LYS A 42 -3.71 -39.07 -17.34
CA LYS A 42 -4.72 -38.00 -17.23
C LYS A 42 -4.44 -37.07 -16.09
N GLU A 43 -4.06 -37.60 -14.91
CA GLU A 43 -3.59 -36.81 -13.78
C GLU A 43 -2.32 -36.00 -14.14
N ALA A 44 -1.32 -36.62 -14.80
CA ALA A 44 -0.11 -35.92 -15.23
C ALA A 44 -0.39 -34.83 -16.28
N VAL A 45 -1.38 -35.01 -17.16
CA VAL A 45 -1.79 -33.98 -18.14
C VAL A 45 -2.63 -32.89 -17.46
N GLU A 46 -3.45 -33.25 -16.49
CA GLU A 46 -4.19 -32.26 -15.67
C GLU A 46 -3.24 -31.47 -14.77
N GLU A 47 -2.20 -32.09 -14.18
CA GLU A 47 -1.15 -31.38 -13.45
C GLU A 47 -0.29 -30.48 -14.35
N GLU A 48 0.08 -30.91 -15.59
CA GLU A 48 0.80 -30.07 -16.56
C GLU A 48 -0.08 -28.94 -17.13
N GLU A 49 -1.40 -29.10 -17.22
CA GLU A 49 -2.33 -28.03 -17.59
C GLU A 49 -2.59 -27.07 -16.42
N GLU A 50 -2.56 -27.52 -15.17
CA GLU A 50 -2.61 -26.64 -13.99
C GLU A 50 -1.30 -25.85 -13.81
N GLU A 51 -0.13 -26.41 -14.08
CA GLU A 51 1.15 -25.68 -14.06
C GLU A 51 1.22 -24.58 -15.14
N LYS A 52 0.43 -24.63 -16.20
CA LYS A 52 0.38 -23.62 -17.26
C LYS A 52 -0.65 -22.51 -17.03
N LYS A 53 -1.53 -22.64 -16.05
CA LYS A 53 -2.48 -21.57 -15.69
C LYS A 53 -1.76 -20.57 -14.78
N GLN A 54 -1.65 -19.32 -15.27
CA GLN A 54 -1.18 -18.21 -14.42
C GLN A 54 -1.99 -18.15 -13.14
N THR A 55 -1.29 -18.06 -12.02
CA THR A 55 -1.92 -17.85 -10.72
C THR A 55 -2.60 -16.48 -10.66
N ILE A 56 -3.57 -16.32 -9.77
CA ILE A 56 -4.24 -15.03 -9.52
C ILE A 56 -3.22 -13.93 -9.22
N ALA A 57 -2.17 -14.24 -8.47
CA ALA A 57 -1.11 -13.29 -8.14
C ALA A 57 -0.31 -12.85 -9.39
N GLU A 58 0.01 -13.77 -10.30
CA GLU A 58 0.71 -13.46 -11.55
C GLU A 58 -0.15 -12.63 -12.49
N LYS A 59 -1.43 -12.98 -12.66
CA LYS A 59 -2.39 -12.18 -13.42
C LYS A 59 -2.49 -10.76 -12.90
N PHE A 60 -2.56 -10.60 -11.57
CA PHE A 60 -2.61 -9.27 -10.95
C PHE A 60 -1.30 -8.50 -11.13
N LEU A 61 -0.14 -9.16 -11.07
CA LEU A 61 1.15 -8.53 -11.34
C LEU A 61 1.22 -8.01 -12.79
N ASP A 62 0.70 -8.77 -13.75
CA ASP A 62 0.64 -8.34 -15.16
C ASP A 62 -0.24 -7.10 -15.34
N ILE A 63 -1.38 -7.01 -14.65
CA ILE A 63 -2.24 -5.82 -14.65
C ILE A 63 -1.50 -4.62 -14.04
N LYS A 64 -0.82 -4.76 -12.90
CA LYS A 64 -0.01 -3.68 -12.30
C LYS A 64 1.09 -3.19 -13.23
N ASN A 65 1.74 -4.11 -13.94
CA ASN A 65 2.75 -3.78 -14.93
C ASN A 65 2.16 -3.06 -16.17
N ALA A 66 0.97 -3.48 -16.63
CA ALA A 66 0.25 -2.81 -17.71
C ALA A 66 -0.12 -1.37 -17.33
N HIS A 67 -0.68 -1.16 -16.13
CA HIS A 67 -0.98 0.16 -15.58
C HIS A 67 0.26 1.07 -15.53
N SER A 68 1.39 0.55 -15.04
CA SER A 68 2.65 1.29 -14.99
C SER A 68 3.16 1.68 -16.39
N ARG A 69 2.97 0.79 -17.38
CA ARG A 69 3.31 1.09 -18.79
C ARG A 69 2.38 2.15 -19.39
N ALA A 70 1.08 2.08 -19.10
CA ALA A 70 0.09 3.07 -19.53
C ALA A 70 0.43 4.46 -19.00
N ALA A 71 0.73 4.59 -17.71
CA ALA A 71 1.12 5.85 -17.09
C ALA A 71 2.41 6.44 -17.70
N ARG A 72 3.40 5.60 -18.04
CA ARG A 72 4.63 6.06 -18.73
C ARG A 72 4.32 6.54 -20.14
N ARG A 73 3.48 5.82 -20.90
CA ARG A 73 3.04 6.23 -22.25
C ARG A 73 2.32 7.57 -22.21
N LEU A 74 1.41 7.78 -21.25
CA LEU A 74 0.72 9.03 -21.04
C LEU A 74 1.70 10.19 -20.88
N ARG A 75 2.64 10.06 -19.93
CA ARG A 75 3.65 11.12 -19.68
C ARG A 75 4.47 11.44 -20.92
N THR A 76 4.86 10.43 -21.69
CA THR A 76 5.65 10.63 -22.91
C THR A 76 4.82 11.36 -23.98
N LYS A 77 3.58 10.95 -24.22
CA LYS A 77 2.69 11.57 -25.21
C LYS A 77 2.35 13.01 -24.84
N LEU A 78 2.08 13.30 -23.55
CA LEU A 78 1.73 14.66 -23.10
C LEU A 78 2.88 15.67 -23.20
N ARG A 79 4.15 15.23 -23.26
CA ARG A 79 5.31 16.13 -23.38
C ARG A 79 5.33 16.91 -24.70
N SER A 80 4.89 16.31 -25.78
CA SER A 80 4.92 16.89 -27.14
C SER A 80 3.55 17.32 -27.66
N ALA A 81 2.47 17.05 -26.92
CA ALA A 81 1.10 17.27 -27.38
C ALA A 81 0.64 18.73 -27.21
N ASN A 82 -0.10 19.25 -28.20
CA ASN A 82 -0.83 20.53 -28.11
C ASN A 82 -2.12 20.35 -27.25
N SER A 83 -2.85 21.45 -27.02
CA SER A 83 -4.02 21.44 -26.12
C SER A 83 -5.15 20.52 -26.59
N LYS A 84 -5.38 20.36 -27.89
CA LYS A 84 -6.42 19.48 -28.43
C LYS A 84 -6.00 18.00 -28.32
N GLU A 85 -4.78 17.71 -28.72
CA GLU A 85 -4.21 16.36 -28.61
C GLU A 85 -4.13 15.86 -27.17
N ARG A 86 -3.93 16.76 -26.20
CA ARG A 86 -3.90 16.39 -24.76
C ARG A 86 -5.22 15.83 -24.28
N ALA A 87 -6.36 16.39 -24.70
CA ALA A 87 -7.68 15.89 -24.32
C ALA A 87 -7.89 14.46 -24.89
N GLU A 88 -7.61 14.26 -26.17
CA GLU A 88 -7.73 12.94 -26.82
C GLU A 88 -6.80 11.88 -26.19
N ILE A 89 -5.57 12.27 -25.83
CA ILE A 89 -4.62 11.38 -25.16
C ILE A 89 -5.09 11.01 -23.74
N GLN A 90 -5.68 11.97 -23.01
CA GLN A 90 -6.20 11.71 -21.67
C GLN A 90 -7.44 10.82 -21.70
N GLU A 91 -8.36 11.03 -22.65
CA GLU A 91 -9.54 10.20 -22.84
C GLU A 91 -9.15 8.74 -23.16
N ALA A 92 -8.28 8.53 -24.14
CA ALA A 92 -7.78 7.19 -24.48
C ALA A 92 -7.02 6.52 -23.33
N HIS A 93 -6.33 7.29 -22.50
CA HIS A 93 -5.69 6.76 -21.29
C HIS A 93 -6.73 6.34 -20.26
N GLN A 94 -7.79 7.14 -20.09
CA GLN A 94 -8.86 6.82 -19.15
C GLN A 94 -9.59 5.52 -19.53
N GLU A 95 -9.86 5.31 -20.81
CA GLU A 95 -10.41 4.06 -21.33
C GLU A 95 -9.48 2.86 -21.04
N GLU A 96 -8.18 3.01 -21.26
CA GLU A 96 -7.19 1.99 -20.96
C GLU A 96 -7.13 1.65 -19.46
N ILE A 97 -7.19 2.64 -18.59
CA ILE A 97 -7.22 2.44 -17.13
C ILE A 97 -8.51 1.75 -16.71
N GLN A 98 -9.66 2.16 -17.24
CA GLN A 98 -10.97 1.54 -16.94
C GLN A 98 -10.97 0.04 -17.29
N ALA A 99 -10.41 -0.35 -18.44
CA ALA A 99 -10.31 -1.76 -18.82
C ALA A 99 -9.42 -2.58 -17.87
N LEU A 100 -8.35 -1.96 -17.32
CA LEU A 100 -7.51 -2.60 -16.32
C LEU A 100 -8.23 -2.73 -14.96
N GLU A 101 -9.01 -1.73 -14.56
CA GLU A 101 -9.85 -1.79 -13.36
C GLU A 101 -10.89 -2.91 -13.46
N ASP A 102 -11.58 -3.02 -14.59
CA ASP A 102 -12.55 -4.08 -14.83
C ASP A 102 -11.90 -5.46 -14.76
N SER A 103 -10.68 -5.61 -15.29
CA SER A 103 -9.89 -6.84 -15.17
C SER A 103 -9.51 -7.18 -13.73
N VAL A 104 -9.26 -6.19 -12.88
CA VAL A 104 -9.01 -6.42 -11.44
C VAL A 104 -10.29 -6.80 -10.72
N ASP A 105 -11.43 -6.18 -11.04
CA ASP A 105 -12.73 -6.54 -10.47
C ASP A 105 -13.09 -8.00 -10.78
N GLU A 106 -12.87 -8.46 -12.02
CA GLU A 106 -13.06 -9.85 -12.43
C GLU A 106 -12.13 -10.80 -11.67
N LEU A 107 -10.84 -10.44 -11.58
CA LEU A 107 -9.84 -11.25 -10.88
C LEU A 107 -10.12 -11.32 -9.36
N LEU A 108 -10.61 -10.24 -8.76
CA LEU A 108 -11.04 -10.22 -7.37
C LEU A 108 -12.25 -11.12 -7.14
N ALA A 109 -13.19 -11.15 -8.07
CA ALA A 109 -14.32 -12.07 -8.03
C ALA A 109 -13.87 -13.54 -8.15
N GLU A 110 -12.91 -13.84 -9.06
CA GLU A 110 -12.27 -15.15 -9.17
C GLU A 110 -11.62 -15.55 -7.83
N ALA A 111 -10.86 -14.65 -7.21
CA ALA A 111 -10.20 -14.88 -5.93
C ALA A 111 -11.18 -15.15 -4.78
N LYS A 112 -12.33 -14.46 -4.76
CA LYS A 112 -13.40 -14.65 -3.77
C LYS A 112 -14.14 -15.97 -3.95
N ALA A 113 -14.22 -16.49 -5.17
CA ALA A 113 -14.88 -17.74 -5.50
C ALA A 113 -14.05 -18.99 -5.14
N VAL A 114 -12.77 -18.85 -4.81
CA VAL A 114 -11.91 -19.97 -4.40
C VAL A 114 -12.40 -20.58 -3.10
N LYS A 115 -12.63 -21.91 -3.11
CA LYS A 115 -13.05 -22.65 -1.92
C LYS A 115 -11.89 -22.83 -0.95
N VAL A 116 -11.90 -22.04 0.11
CA VAL A 116 -10.83 -21.98 1.12
C VAL A 116 -10.68 -23.32 1.87
N ASP A 117 -11.77 -24.02 2.09
CA ASP A 117 -11.80 -25.28 2.84
C ASP A 117 -10.94 -26.40 2.21
N MET A 118 -10.58 -26.25 0.93
CA MET A 118 -9.74 -27.20 0.20
C MET A 118 -8.28 -26.77 0.08
N LEU A 119 -7.92 -25.61 0.64
CA LEU A 119 -6.57 -25.07 0.56
C LEU A 119 -5.79 -25.31 1.85
N GLU A 120 -4.48 -25.55 1.72
CA GLU A 120 -3.57 -25.49 2.85
C GLU A 120 -3.52 -24.08 3.45
N ALA A 121 -3.30 -23.96 4.76
CA ALA A 121 -3.31 -22.66 5.45
C ALA A 121 -2.40 -21.60 4.78
N VAL A 122 -1.21 -21.99 4.34
CA VAL A 122 -0.27 -21.08 3.65
C VAL A 122 -0.85 -20.55 2.34
N LYS A 123 -1.58 -21.38 1.58
CA LYS A 123 -2.24 -20.93 0.33
C LYS A 123 -3.40 -19.97 0.61
N VAL A 124 -4.11 -20.16 1.72
CA VAL A 124 -5.16 -19.25 2.18
C VAL A 124 -4.59 -17.88 2.51
N ASP A 125 -3.48 -17.82 3.26
CA ASP A 125 -2.82 -16.56 3.63
C ASP A 125 -2.31 -15.81 2.40
N MET A 126 -1.70 -16.54 1.46
CA MET A 126 -1.25 -15.95 0.18
C MET A 126 -2.42 -15.38 -0.63
N LEU A 127 -3.55 -16.10 -0.72
CA LEU A 127 -4.73 -15.66 -1.42
C LEU A 127 -5.34 -14.40 -0.76
N ASN A 128 -5.40 -14.36 0.56
CA ASN A 128 -5.88 -13.20 1.30
C ASN A 128 -4.97 -11.98 1.10
N ALA A 129 -3.67 -12.16 1.12
CA ALA A 129 -2.71 -11.10 0.82
C ALA A 129 -2.91 -10.51 -0.60
N VAL A 130 -3.15 -11.36 -1.59
CA VAL A 130 -3.42 -10.92 -2.97
C VAL A 130 -4.75 -10.17 -3.06
N LYS A 131 -5.82 -10.63 -2.39
CA LYS A 131 -7.11 -9.92 -2.33
C LYS A 131 -6.95 -8.52 -1.71
N VAL A 132 -6.25 -8.42 -0.59
CA VAL A 132 -5.96 -7.15 0.07
C VAL A 132 -5.19 -6.22 -0.87
N ASP A 133 -4.21 -6.73 -1.60
CA ASP A 133 -3.42 -5.95 -2.56
C ASP A 133 -4.27 -5.44 -3.74
N MET A 134 -5.21 -6.26 -4.24
CA MET A 134 -6.18 -5.84 -5.28
C MET A 134 -7.11 -4.75 -4.76
N LEU A 135 -7.64 -4.88 -3.55
CA LEU A 135 -8.50 -3.87 -2.94
C LEU A 135 -7.76 -2.54 -2.74
N PHE A 136 -6.50 -2.55 -2.30
CA PHE A 136 -5.69 -1.34 -2.23
C PHE A 136 -5.41 -0.73 -3.60
N TRP A 137 -5.25 -1.55 -4.62
CA TRP A 137 -5.05 -1.05 -5.98
C TRP A 137 -6.32 -0.35 -6.49
N ILE A 138 -7.50 -0.96 -6.31
CA ILE A 138 -8.80 -0.37 -6.67
C ILE A 138 -9.08 0.90 -5.86
N GLU A 139 -8.80 0.90 -4.55
CA GLU A 139 -8.99 2.07 -3.68
C GLU A 139 -8.21 3.30 -4.17
N ARG A 140 -7.03 3.06 -4.74
CA ARG A 140 -6.15 4.13 -5.19
C ARG A 140 -6.36 4.55 -6.65
N THR A 141 -6.75 3.65 -7.53
CA THR A 141 -6.83 3.87 -8.98
C THR A 141 -8.25 3.93 -9.50
N GLY A 142 -9.19 3.30 -8.80
CA GLY A 142 -10.61 3.30 -9.15
C GLY A 142 -11.23 4.70 -9.05
N ASN A 143 -12.39 4.84 -9.68
CA ASN A 143 -13.21 6.04 -9.48
C ASN A 143 -13.69 6.13 -8.01
N ASP A 144 -14.27 7.29 -7.63
CA ASP A 144 -14.67 7.55 -6.24
C ASP A 144 -15.59 6.46 -5.67
N GLU A 145 -16.53 5.92 -6.44
CA GLU A 145 -17.45 4.87 -6.01
C GLU A 145 -16.74 3.52 -5.79
N LYS A 146 -15.91 3.09 -6.76
CA LYS A 146 -15.13 1.85 -6.67
C LYS A 146 -14.11 1.93 -5.53
N GLY A 147 -13.42 3.04 -5.41
CA GLY A 147 -12.43 3.29 -4.35
C GLY A 147 -13.07 3.28 -2.96
N GLU A 148 -14.24 3.90 -2.79
CA GLU A 148 -14.98 3.88 -1.53
C GLU A 148 -15.46 2.46 -1.18
N LYS A 149 -15.96 1.70 -2.15
CA LYS A 149 -16.39 0.31 -1.96
C LYS A 149 -15.22 -0.58 -1.54
N ALA A 150 -14.08 -0.45 -2.19
CA ALA A 150 -12.87 -1.20 -1.83
C ALA A 150 -12.38 -0.85 -0.41
N ARG A 151 -12.41 0.43 -0.03
CA ARG A 151 -12.07 0.88 1.33
C ARG A 151 -13.02 0.31 2.38
N LYS A 152 -14.32 0.33 2.12
CA LYS A 152 -15.32 -0.27 3.02
C LYS A 152 -15.09 -1.77 3.18
N GLU A 153 -14.73 -2.47 2.13
CA GLU A 153 -14.41 -3.89 2.17
C GLU A 153 -13.14 -4.16 2.99
N LEU A 154 -12.06 -3.40 2.76
CA LEU A 154 -10.82 -3.49 3.54
C LEU A 154 -11.10 -3.32 5.05
N LEU A 155 -11.86 -2.29 5.42
CA LEU A 155 -12.18 -2.00 6.82
C LEU A 155 -13.15 -3.02 7.43
N SER A 156 -13.98 -3.72 6.65
CA SER A 156 -14.96 -4.65 7.18
C SER A 156 -14.46 -6.09 7.26
N ASN A 157 -13.67 -6.51 6.29
CA ASN A 157 -13.29 -7.91 6.13
C ASN A 157 -11.77 -8.17 6.37
N HIS A 158 -10.96 -7.11 6.47
CA HIS A 158 -9.51 -7.20 6.58
C HIS A 158 -8.95 -6.26 7.65
N ILE A 159 -9.75 -5.95 8.68
CA ILE A 159 -9.37 -5.01 9.77
C ILE A 159 -8.15 -5.51 10.57
N ASP A 160 -7.87 -6.79 10.50
CA ASP A 160 -6.74 -7.49 11.10
C ASP A 160 -5.45 -7.44 10.25
N SER A 161 -5.47 -6.77 9.10
CA SER A 161 -4.28 -6.66 8.26
C SER A 161 -3.40 -5.48 8.68
N GLU A 162 -2.11 -5.73 8.92
CA GLU A 162 -1.11 -4.65 9.11
C GLU A 162 -0.92 -3.76 7.88
N GLU A 163 -1.30 -4.25 6.69
CA GLU A 163 -1.22 -3.48 5.45
C GLU A 163 -2.21 -2.30 5.43
N LEU A 164 -3.17 -2.22 6.37
CA LEU A 164 -4.09 -1.09 6.48
C LEU A 164 -3.39 0.25 6.75
N THR A 165 -2.13 0.24 7.18
CA THR A 165 -1.27 1.44 7.18
C THR A 165 -1.20 2.11 5.80
N ARG A 166 -1.44 1.37 4.70
CA ARG A 166 -1.48 1.90 3.33
C ARG A 166 -2.69 2.81 3.07
N LEU A 167 -3.82 2.63 3.79
CA LEU A 167 -4.96 3.55 3.74
C LEU A 167 -4.65 4.93 4.32
N ILE A 168 -3.64 4.98 5.19
CA ILE A 168 -3.23 6.18 5.90
C ILE A 168 -2.12 6.89 5.13
N ALA A 169 -1.31 6.14 4.35
CA ALA A 169 -0.16 6.66 3.64
C ALA A 169 -0.56 7.72 2.60
N GLY A 170 0.04 8.89 2.71
CA GLY A 170 -0.16 10.02 1.80
C GLY A 170 -1.01 11.14 2.43
N ARG A 171 -0.86 12.35 1.88
CA ARG A 171 -1.71 13.49 2.25
C ARG A 171 -3.11 13.27 1.68
N ARG A 172 -4.06 12.97 2.54
CA ARG A 172 -5.47 12.95 2.18
C ARG A 172 -6.10 14.29 2.53
N THR A 173 -7.01 14.76 1.70
CA THR A 173 -7.85 15.91 2.03
C THR A 173 -8.68 15.58 3.27
N PRO A 174 -8.63 16.40 4.34
CA PRO A 174 -9.52 16.23 5.47
C PRO A 174 -10.98 16.21 5.01
N ASN A 175 -11.72 15.20 5.41
CA ASN A 175 -13.17 15.10 5.22
C ASN A 175 -13.76 14.06 6.19
N ALA A 176 -15.08 13.95 6.23
CA ALA A 176 -15.79 13.05 7.13
C ALA A 176 -15.40 11.57 6.93
N ASP A 177 -15.22 11.12 5.68
CA ASP A 177 -14.85 9.73 5.38
C ASP A 177 -13.42 9.41 5.82
N HIS A 178 -12.51 10.37 5.65
CA HIS A 178 -11.13 10.21 6.12
C HIS A 178 -11.11 10.12 7.65
N GLU A 179 -11.78 11.03 8.34
CA GLU A 179 -11.90 10.99 9.81
C GLU A 179 -12.48 9.65 10.28
N ALA A 180 -13.60 9.22 9.69
CA ALA A 180 -14.26 7.96 10.04
C ALA A 180 -13.33 6.76 9.84
N THR A 181 -12.56 6.75 8.75
CA THR A 181 -11.55 5.72 8.47
C THR A 181 -10.48 5.69 9.56
N LEU A 182 -9.91 6.85 9.91
CA LEU A 182 -8.88 6.94 10.94
C LEU A 182 -9.40 6.47 12.31
N ARG A 183 -10.58 6.93 12.73
CA ARG A 183 -11.19 6.52 13.99
C ARG A 183 -11.43 5.02 14.05
N ARG A 184 -11.91 4.44 12.97
CA ARG A 184 -12.11 3.00 12.89
C ARG A 184 -10.81 2.20 13.01
N LEU A 185 -9.74 2.63 12.33
CA LEU A 185 -8.41 2.01 12.45
C LEU A 185 -7.83 2.14 13.85
N MET A 186 -8.02 3.30 14.50
CA MET A 186 -7.58 3.55 15.88
C MET A 186 -8.28 2.63 16.89
N THR A 187 -9.55 2.29 16.65
CA THR A 187 -10.38 1.52 17.57
C THR A 187 -10.30 0.02 17.31
N ASP A 188 -10.51 -0.39 16.06
CA ASP A 188 -10.85 -1.77 15.70
C ASP A 188 -9.63 -2.60 15.26
N SER A 189 -8.55 -1.98 14.77
CA SER A 189 -7.37 -2.75 14.37
C SER A 189 -6.72 -3.46 15.57
N PRO A 190 -6.31 -4.72 15.46
CA PRO A 190 -5.56 -5.40 16.52
C PRO A 190 -4.08 -4.99 16.59
N HIS A 191 -3.56 -4.30 15.55
CA HIS A 191 -2.15 -3.98 15.41
C HIS A 191 -1.81 -2.57 15.91
N ASP A 192 -0.90 -2.47 16.86
CA ASP A 192 -0.42 -1.19 17.38
C ASP A 192 0.25 -0.33 16.30
N SER A 193 0.90 -0.93 15.32
CA SER A 193 1.46 -0.23 14.15
C SER A 193 0.39 0.51 13.33
N VAL A 194 -0.77 -0.10 13.13
CA VAL A 194 -1.90 0.51 12.42
C VAL A 194 -2.57 1.58 13.26
N LYS A 195 -2.81 1.29 14.55
CA LYS A 195 -3.40 2.27 15.49
C LYS A 195 -2.53 3.52 15.62
N ALA A 196 -1.22 3.33 15.82
CA ALA A 196 -0.27 4.44 15.92
C ALA A 196 -0.24 5.28 14.64
N ALA A 197 -0.20 4.63 13.47
CA ALA A 197 -0.23 5.32 12.18
C ALA A 197 -1.54 6.12 12.02
N ALA A 198 -2.68 5.54 12.37
CA ALA A 198 -3.98 6.23 12.29
C ALA A 198 -4.07 7.41 13.26
N THR A 199 -3.54 7.23 14.47
CA THR A 199 -3.50 8.31 15.49
C THR A 199 -2.59 9.46 15.03
N MET A 200 -1.44 9.17 14.44
CA MET A 200 -0.55 10.18 13.86
C MET A 200 -1.22 10.90 12.69
N ALA A 201 -1.87 10.17 11.79
CA ALA A 201 -2.59 10.76 10.65
C ALA A 201 -3.77 11.65 11.11
N MET A 202 -4.40 11.31 12.23
CA MET A 202 -5.39 12.19 12.87
C MET A 202 -4.75 13.51 13.32
N SER A 203 -3.57 13.48 13.94
CA SER A 203 -2.81 14.69 14.29
C SER A 203 -2.46 15.53 13.06
N ASP A 204 -2.00 14.91 11.98
CA ASP A 204 -1.71 15.60 10.72
C ASP A 204 -2.96 16.23 10.09
N MET A 205 -4.11 15.56 10.19
CA MET A 205 -5.41 16.07 9.75
C MET A 205 -5.82 17.29 10.55
N LEU A 206 -5.72 17.24 11.87
CA LEU A 206 -6.04 18.36 12.77
C LEU A 206 -5.13 19.57 12.52
N THR A 207 -3.83 19.35 12.33
CA THR A 207 -2.88 20.41 11.94
C THR A 207 -3.26 21.05 10.60
N THR A 208 -3.75 20.26 9.65
CA THR A 208 -4.22 20.78 8.37
C THR A 208 -5.48 21.63 8.54
N LEU A 209 -6.41 21.21 9.40
CA LEU A 209 -7.64 21.98 9.71
C LEU A 209 -7.32 23.27 10.46
N GLU A 210 -6.38 23.27 11.40
CA GLU A 210 -5.90 24.47 12.08
C GLU A 210 -5.34 25.50 11.10
N GLN A 211 -4.57 25.07 10.10
CA GLN A 211 -4.06 25.95 9.06
C GLN A 211 -5.16 26.57 8.17
N LEU A 212 -6.33 25.95 8.09
CA LEU A 212 -7.47 26.48 7.34
C LEU A 212 -8.12 27.68 8.03
N ASP A 213 -8.08 27.75 9.35
CA ASP A 213 -8.65 28.85 10.11
C ASP A 213 -7.91 30.17 9.86
N GLY A 214 -6.61 30.10 9.56
CA GLY A 214 -5.81 31.25 9.13
C GLY A 214 -6.01 31.71 7.69
N LEU A 215 -6.89 31.07 6.91
CA LEU A 215 -7.15 31.45 5.53
C LEU A 215 -8.41 32.31 5.42
N GLU A 216 -8.37 33.32 4.53
CA GLU A 216 -9.50 34.23 4.26
C GLU A 216 -9.91 34.19 2.76
N GLY A 217 -11.13 34.67 2.50
CA GLY A 217 -11.67 34.89 1.17
C GLY A 217 -11.82 33.63 0.32
N ALA A 218 -11.73 33.78 -1.01
CA ALA A 218 -11.99 32.73 -1.98
C ALA A 218 -11.14 31.46 -1.81
N ARG A 219 -9.97 31.55 -1.16
CA ARG A 219 -9.13 30.37 -0.89
C ARG A 219 -9.75 29.51 0.19
N ARG A 220 -10.24 30.10 1.26
CA ARG A 220 -10.94 29.41 2.34
C ARG A 220 -12.23 28.76 1.83
N GLU A 221 -13.05 29.53 1.09
CA GLU A 221 -14.31 29.04 0.50
C GLU A 221 -14.11 27.78 -0.34
N ARG A 222 -13.12 27.80 -1.25
CA ARG A 222 -12.80 26.64 -2.10
C ARG A 222 -12.39 25.42 -1.32
N ILE A 223 -11.66 25.58 -0.22
CA ILE A 223 -11.24 24.46 0.60
C ILE A 223 -12.42 23.92 1.40
N VAL A 224 -13.26 24.78 1.97
CA VAL A 224 -14.49 24.39 2.68
C VAL A 224 -15.43 23.63 1.76
N GLU A 225 -15.61 24.09 0.51
CA GLU A 225 -16.37 23.35 -0.50
C GLU A 225 -15.79 21.94 -0.74
N MET A 226 -14.47 21.82 -0.83
CA MET A 226 -13.78 20.55 -1.09
C MET A 226 -13.86 19.56 0.09
N ILE A 227 -13.79 20.05 1.35
CA ILE A 227 -13.85 19.21 2.54
C ILE A 227 -15.28 18.96 3.03
N GLY A 228 -16.23 19.77 2.61
CA GLY A 228 -17.63 19.76 3.05
C GLY A 228 -17.91 20.77 4.17
N GLU A 229 -18.96 21.56 3.97
CA GLU A 229 -19.34 22.64 4.93
C GLU A 229 -19.65 22.11 6.32
N GLU A 230 -20.41 21.01 6.41
CA GLU A 230 -20.75 20.38 7.69
C GLU A 230 -19.52 19.86 8.42
N PHE A 231 -18.59 19.25 7.70
CA PHE A 231 -17.33 18.78 8.25
C PHE A 231 -16.45 19.95 8.73
N ALA A 232 -16.34 21.02 7.93
CA ALA A 232 -15.60 22.23 8.33
C ALA A 232 -16.20 22.89 9.58
N ALA A 233 -17.53 22.98 9.68
CA ALA A 233 -18.22 23.58 10.81
C ALA A 233 -18.05 22.78 12.11
N LYS A 234 -17.84 21.47 12.04
CA LYS A 234 -17.56 20.60 13.20
C LYS A 234 -16.23 20.96 13.88
N TRP A 235 -15.24 21.35 13.09
CA TRP A 235 -13.87 21.55 13.54
C TRP A 235 -13.60 23.02 13.85
N THR A 236 -14.15 23.50 15.00
CA THR A 236 -13.80 24.83 15.54
C THR A 236 -12.38 24.80 16.16
N PRO A 237 -11.72 25.97 16.33
CA PRO A 237 -10.41 26.03 16.99
C PRO A 237 -10.37 25.28 18.32
N GLU A 238 -11.39 25.42 19.17
CA GLU A 238 -11.49 24.75 20.46
C GLU A 238 -11.65 23.22 20.31
N ALA A 239 -12.40 22.77 19.28
CA ALA A 239 -12.56 21.34 19.00
C ALA A 239 -11.25 20.72 18.49
N ILE A 240 -10.50 21.46 17.66
CA ILE A 240 -9.19 21.04 17.15
C ILE A 240 -8.19 20.93 18.31
N GLU A 241 -8.09 21.95 19.15
CA GLU A 241 -7.18 21.98 20.32
C GLU A 241 -7.44 20.78 21.24
N LYS A 242 -8.70 20.59 21.64
CA LYS A 242 -9.11 19.48 22.50
C LYS A 242 -8.79 18.11 21.91
N GLU A 243 -9.08 17.91 20.63
CA GLU A 243 -8.83 16.61 19.98
C GLU A 243 -7.33 16.39 19.77
N SER A 244 -6.56 17.44 19.47
CA SER A 244 -5.10 17.38 19.33
C SER A 244 -4.43 16.93 20.63
N ASP A 245 -4.88 17.44 21.77
CA ASP A 245 -4.37 17.03 23.07
C ASP A 245 -4.65 15.55 23.35
N LEU A 246 -5.86 15.07 23.06
CA LEU A 246 -6.22 13.65 23.20
C LEU A 246 -5.39 12.73 22.30
N VAL A 247 -5.19 13.14 21.05
CA VAL A 247 -4.41 12.40 20.06
C VAL A 247 -2.94 12.34 20.47
N LEU A 248 -2.34 13.45 20.87
CA LEU A 248 -0.95 13.50 21.33
C LEU A 248 -0.74 12.69 22.61
N ASP A 249 -1.65 12.80 23.59
CA ASP A 249 -1.60 12.01 24.82
C ASP A 249 -1.66 10.50 24.52
N SER A 250 -2.54 10.09 23.60
CA SER A 250 -2.64 8.70 23.17
C SER A 250 -1.35 8.21 22.49
N LEU A 251 -0.75 9.01 21.60
CA LEU A 251 0.51 8.67 20.94
C LEU A 251 1.65 8.47 21.96
N VAL A 252 1.79 9.41 22.90
CA VAL A 252 2.85 9.34 23.91
C VAL A 252 2.66 8.16 24.86
N LYS A 253 1.44 7.91 25.32
CA LYS A 253 1.16 6.86 26.30
C LYS A 253 1.22 5.45 25.72
N ASN A 254 0.66 5.29 24.52
CA ASN A 254 0.40 3.94 24.00
C ASN A 254 1.37 3.52 22.87
N TYR A 255 1.97 4.48 22.13
CA TYR A 255 2.65 4.17 20.88
C TYR A 255 4.05 4.75 20.74
N LYS A 256 4.63 5.36 21.78
CA LYS A 256 5.95 6.00 21.70
C LYS A 256 7.07 5.06 21.20
N ASP A 257 7.00 3.78 21.58
CA ASP A 257 8.02 2.79 21.27
C ASP A 257 7.70 2.00 19.97
N VAL A 258 6.56 2.28 19.34
CA VAL A 258 6.16 1.62 18.09
C VAL A 258 6.98 2.17 16.93
N PRO A 259 7.68 1.31 16.17
CA PRO A 259 8.49 1.76 15.03
C PRO A 259 7.62 2.22 13.87
N ILE A 260 8.05 3.29 13.19
CA ILE A 260 7.39 3.78 11.99
C ILE A 260 7.77 2.89 10.79
N LYS A 261 6.80 2.18 10.22
CA LYS A 261 7.00 1.29 9.07
C LYS A 261 7.59 2.06 7.88
N GLY A 262 8.74 1.63 7.39
CA GLY A 262 9.41 2.27 6.25
C GLY A 262 10.34 3.44 6.63
N SER A 263 10.49 3.76 7.91
CA SER A 263 11.51 4.71 8.36
C SER A 263 12.92 4.18 8.09
N ARG A 264 13.79 5.04 7.53
CA ARG A 264 15.17 4.67 7.18
C ARG A 264 16.09 4.54 8.39
N ASN A 265 15.78 5.23 9.48
CA ASN A 265 16.64 5.38 10.66
C ASN A 265 16.11 4.66 11.91
N GLY A 266 15.10 3.78 11.76
CA GLY A 266 14.47 3.14 12.91
C GLY A 266 13.67 4.11 13.80
N GLU A 267 13.17 5.21 13.23
CA GLU A 267 12.35 6.21 13.92
C GLU A 267 11.12 5.56 14.52
N THR A 268 10.79 5.93 15.76
CA THR A 268 9.54 5.54 16.42
C THR A 268 8.55 6.70 16.42
N TYR A 269 7.29 6.40 16.74
CA TYR A 269 6.32 7.49 16.93
C TYR A 269 6.72 8.43 18.06
N GLY A 270 7.40 7.94 19.10
CA GLY A 270 7.93 8.77 20.20
C GLY A 270 8.92 9.82 19.71
N THR A 271 9.94 9.41 18.95
CA THR A 271 10.94 10.37 18.42
C THR A 271 10.30 11.40 17.48
N ARG A 272 9.28 10.99 16.72
CA ARG A 272 8.55 11.91 15.84
C ARG A 272 7.71 12.91 16.63
N ILE A 273 7.05 12.46 17.69
CA ILE A 273 6.24 13.34 18.57
C ILE A 273 7.15 14.34 19.29
N GLU A 274 8.29 13.89 19.83
CA GLU A 274 9.27 14.78 20.46
C GLU A 274 9.71 15.90 19.50
N SER A 275 9.97 15.54 18.23
CA SER A 275 10.31 16.53 17.20
C SER A 275 9.15 17.50 16.90
N MET A 276 7.90 17.04 16.92
CA MET A 276 6.72 17.88 16.71
C MET A 276 6.49 18.83 17.90
N ILE A 277 6.63 18.35 19.13
CA ILE A 277 6.53 19.15 20.34
C ILE A 277 7.63 20.21 20.36
N PHE A 278 8.87 19.80 20.06
CA PHE A 278 10.00 20.73 19.95
C PHE A 278 9.72 21.84 18.93
N ALA A 279 9.21 21.48 17.74
CA ALA A 279 8.87 22.46 16.72
C ALA A 279 7.76 23.42 17.18
N LYS A 280 6.74 22.91 17.87
CA LYS A 280 5.62 23.72 18.40
C LYS A 280 6.08 24.67 19.51
N GLU A 281 6.97 24.23 20.39
CA GLU A 281 7.39 25.01 21.56
C GLU A 281 8.56 25.95 21.28
N LYS A 282 9.46 25.58 20.37
CA LYS A 282 10.76 26.22 20.18
C LYS A 282 10.95 26.92 18.85
N LEU A 283 10.24 26.48 17.79
CA LEU A 283 10.47 27.00 16.45
C LEU A 283 9.37 27.96 15.95
N GLN A 284 8.53 28.48 16.87
CA GLN A 284 7.51 29.44 16.50
C GLN A 284 8.05 30.87 16.46
N VAL A 285 7.40 31.73 15.68
CA VAL A 285 7.71 33.17 15.64
C VAL A 285 7.56 33.74 17.03
N GLY A 286 8.59 34.42 17.52
CA GLY A 286 8.65 35.00 18.87
C GLY A 286 9.34 34.12 19.91
N CYS A 287 9.62 32.85 19.61
CA CYS A 287 10.45 32.00 20.45
C CYS A 287 11.95 32.38 20.34
N VAL A 288 12.68 32.13 21.43
CA VAL A 288 14.14 32.22 21.40
C VAL A 288 14.67 31.04 20.62
N ALA A 289 15.40 31.31 19.53
CA ALA A 289 16.02 30.26 18.73
C ALA A 289 17.02 29.45 19.58
N GLU A 290 16.94 28.13 19.45
CA GLU A 290 17.92 27.21 20.03
C GLU A 290 19.30 27.49 19.42
N ASP A 291 20.34 27.26 20.21
CA ASP A 291 21.69 27.53 19.76
C ASP A 291 22.14 26.48 18.72
N ILE A 292 22.65 26.93 17.60
CA ILE A 292 23.20 26.10 16.55
C ILE A 292 24.72 26.21 16.64
N VAL A 293 25.38 25.08 16.85
CA VAL A 293 26.84 24.97 16.85
C VAL A 293 27.30 24.34 15.55
N GLY A 294 28.24 24.94 14.87
CA GLY A 294 28.80 24.45 13.62
C GLY A 294 30.23 24.92 13.42
N GLU A 295 30.86 24.45 12.34
CA GLU A 295 32.15 24.91 11.89
C GLU A 295 32.00 25.70 10.59
N ASP A 296 32.76 26.76 10.43
CA ASP A 296 32.80 27.50 9.15
C ASP A 296 33.66 26.77 8.11
N LEU A 297 33.87 27.41 6.95
CA LEU A 297 34.66 26.82 5.87
C LEU A 297 36.15 26.69 6.21
N ASP A 298 36.64 27.42 7.21
CA ASP A 298 38.02 27.38 7.70
C ASP A 298 38.18 26.40 8.87
N GLY A 299 37.06 25.75 9.32
CA GLY A 299 37.04 24.80 10.43
C GLY A 299 36.94 25.45 11.81
N GLU A 300 36.65 26.75 11.86
CA GLU A 300 36.47 27.48 13.12
C GLU A 300 35.02 27.25 13.65
N GLU A 301 34.97 26.84 14.93
CA GLU A 301 33.67 26.64 15.60
C GLU A 301 32.97 28.00 15.83
N PHE A 302 31.71 28.07 15.48
CA PHE A 302 30.83 29.21 15.78
C PHE A 302 29.47 28.76 16.36
N LYS A 303 28.81 29.69 17.04
CA LYS A 303 27.46 29.47 17.62
C LYS A 303 26.52 30.56 17.15
N LEU A 304 25.24 30.18 16.96
CA LEU A 304 24.22 31.17 16.64
C LEU A 304 24.13 32.28 17.72
N SER A 305 24.32 31.92 18.98
CA SER A 305 24.34 32.83 20.11
C SER A 305 25.44 33.92 20.05
N ASP A 306 26.52 33.70 19.29
CA ASP A 306 27.62 34.68 19.12
C ASP A 306 27.18 35.91 18.29
N TYR A 307 26.04 35.74 17.59
CA TYR A 307 25.43 36.81 16.77
C TYR A 307 24.32 37.56 17.48
N ARG A 308 24.16 37.40 18.81
CA ARG A 308 23.13 38.14 19.56
C ARG A 308 23.27 39.65 19.40
N GLY A 309 22.13 40.34 19.21
CA GLY A 309 22.08 41.76 18.91
C GLY A 309 22.23 42.11 17.42
N LYS A 310 22.36 41.14 16.58
CA LYS A 310 22.37 41.28 15.09
C LYS A 310 21.13 40.61 14.48
N VAL A 311 20.75 41.05 13.31
CA VAL A 311 19.77 40.31 12.49
C VAL A 311 20.51 39.22 11.76
N VAL A 312 20.08 37.96 11.94
CA VAL A 312 20.67 36.78 11.30
C VAL A 312 19.63 36.17 10.37
N VAL A 313 20.05 35.85 9.15
CA VAL A 313 19.25 35.08 8.19
C VAL A 313 19.91 33.71 8.08
N ILE A 314 19.13 32.65 8.33
CA ILE A 314 19.60 31.26 8.23
C ILE A 314 18.96 30.68 6.98
N ASP A 315 19.76 30.14 6.08
CA ASP A 315 19.32 29.40 4.89
C ASP A 315 19.76 27.95 5.01
N PHE A 316 18.81 27.02 4.89
CA PHE A 316 19.07 25.60 4.88
C PHE A 316 19.03 25.09 3.44
N TRP A 317 20.18 24.75 2.90
CA TRP A 317 20.30 24.24 1.54
C TRP A 317 20.98 22.88 1.50
N GLY A 318 20.82 22.13 0.43
CA GLY A 318 21.45 20.84 0.22
C GLY A 318 21.69 20.54 -1.24
N ASP A 319 22.63 19.66 -1.50
CA ASP A 319 23.01 19.20 -2.83
C ASP A 319 22.18 17.93 -3.17
N TRP A 320 20.94 18.13 -3.68
CA TRP A 320 20.03 17.05 -4.07
C TRP A 320 19.48 17.16 -5.50
#